data_12cbaba37c5c5af8d4e3ab97ac211bd7
#
_entry.id   12cbaba37c5c5af8d4e3ab97ac211bd7
#
_cell.length_a   1.000
_cell.length_b   1.000
_cell.length_c   1.000
_cell.angle_alpha   90.00
_cell.angle_beta   90.00
_cell.angle_gamma   90.00
#
_symmetry.space_group_name_H-M   'P 1'
#
loop_
_entity.id
_entity.type
_entity.pdbx_description
1 polymer ?
#
loop_
_entity_poly.entity_id
_entity_poly.type
_entity_poly.pdbx_seq_one_letter_code
_entity_poly.pdbx_strand_id
1 'polypeptide(L)'
;MTDTQHAVQDAVPAGPGIAQMLRLAWRLQRRGDAAFDDLFDRYGDVVWVSLPPMLSRRIVSGGSRVALLRDPKVIKPLLMAPADVVNATEPHRMLETLWGDRSLFILDGPPHRRMRKLMLPRLRGEALPQWREFIATKVEHEVHGWVNEPAVAVHPRMQDLSLELILKILVSVPDSEMPQWKSAWRDLLKTATSGQIAIRFALRSVGAMRLWPRYQRELQTCERLIFDEIARRRRHPELEHNDVVDLLLRAEGEPVSDKEIRDQVFAVMIGGYDPPAALASWAIERLVRNPHALAAATAEARGSEGQTTYLDAVVHETLRLRPPFMFVARLIREPLTLGEHHFPAGTMLMVVMSAVHRQPELYDDPESFQPERFLQQRPTFYGHIPFGGGEHRCLGDRVAIFEVTHTLATVLRSLDLEAVDPRDERARLESGVRIPGNGALVRAKRAG
;
A
#
# COMPACT_ATOMS: atom_id res chain seq x y z
N MET A 1 -10.07 49.36 -5.69
CA MET A 1 -8.87 48.63 -6.16
C MET A 1 -8.62 47.31 -5.44
N THR A 2 -9.56 46.78 -4.67
CA THR A 2 -9.43 45.58 -3.82
C THR A 2 -10.09 44.31 -4.41
N ASP A 3 -10.99 44.45 -5.38
CA ASP A 3 -11.74 43.30 -5.94
C ASP A 3 -11.01 42.59 -7.09
N THR A 4 -10.09 43.25 -7.75
CA THR A 4 -9.34 42.65 -8.89
C THR A 4 -8.15 41.79 -8.43
N GLN A 5 -7.62 42.02 -7.22
CA GLN A 5 -6.51 41.20 -6.69
C GLN A 5 -6.97 39.82 -6.18
N HIS A 6 -8.21 39.67 -5.69
CA HIS A 6 -8.77 38.38 -5.30
C HIS A 6 -9.15 37.51 -6.48
N ALA A 7 -9.58 38.08 -7.60
CA ALA A 7 -9.98 37.34 -8.81
C ALA A 7 -8.79 36.70 -9.56
N VAL A 8 -7.59 37.26 -9.42
CA VAL A 8 -6.38 36.71 -10.07
C VAL A 8 -5.78 35.54 -9.28
N GLN A 9 -6.02 35.45 -7.96
CA GLN A 9 -5.52 34.36 -7.13
C GLN A 9 -6.30 33.03 -7.25
N ASP A 10 -7.52 33.04 -7.81
CA ASP A 10 -8.37 31.85 -7.97
C ASP A 10 -8.29 31.19 -9.37
N ALA A 11 -7.53 31.74 -10.28
CA ALA A 11 -7.36 31.16 -11.63
C ALA A 11 -6.48 29.91 -11.55
N VAL A 12 -7.10 28.73 -11.65
CA VAL A 12 -6.40 27.45 -11.76
C VAL A 12 -5.60 27.45 -13.08
N PRO A 13 -4.28 27.18 -13.06
CA PRO A 13 -3.47 27.10 -14.28
C PRO A 13 -4.04 26.11 -15.30
N ALA A 14 -3.81 26.39 -16.60
CA ALA A 14 -4.25 25.49 -17.64
C ALA A 14 -3.62 24.10 -17.48
N GLY A 15 -4.46 23.08 -17.46
CA GLY A 15 -4.03 21.69 -17.35
C GLY A 15 -4.65 20.79 -18.43
N PRO A 16 -4.37 19.48 -18.43
CA PRO A 16 -4.90 18.57 -19.40
C PRO A 16 -6.44 18.52 -19.37
N GLY A 17 -7.05 18.67 -20.54
CA GLY A 17 -8.48 18.46 -20.71
C GLY A 17 -8.87 16.98 -20.63
N ILE A 18 -10.19 16.69 -20.59
CA ILE A 18 -10.74 15.34 -20.45
C ILE A 18 -10.17 14.36 -21.48
N ALA A 19 -10.06 14.77 -22.75
CA ALA A 19 -9.52 13.93 -23.81
C ALA A 19 -8.05 13.54 -23.56
N GLN A 20 -7.26 14.44 -22.96
CA GLN A 20 -5.86 14.16 -22.58
C GLN A 20 -5.79 13.22 -21.37
N MET A 21 -6.70 13.36 -20.40
CA MET A 21 -6.80 12.44 -19.26
C MET A 21 -7.25 11.02 -19.68
N LEU A 22 -8.15 10.91 -20.64
CA LEU A 22 -8.51 9.61 -21.24
C LEU A 22 -7.33 8.99 -21.99
N ARG A 23 -6.55 9.79 -22.72
CA ARG A 23 -5.29 9.35 -23.35
C ARG A 23 -4.25 8.92 -22.31
N LEU A 24 -4.15 9.64 -21.17
CA LEU A 24 -3.28 9.26 -20.07
C LEU A 24 -3.69 7.89 -19.50
N ALA A 25 -4.97 7.68 -19.22
CA ALA A 25 -5.48 6.40 -18.73
C ALA A 25 -5.16 5.24 -19.70
N TRP A 26 -5.33 5.47 -21.01
CA TRP A 26 -4.96 4.48 -22.04
C TRP A 26 -3.43 4.26 -22.13
N ARG A 27 -2.61 5.32 -21.97
CA ARG A 27 -1.15 5.21 -21.93
C ARG A 27 -0.66 4.49 -20.70
N LEU A 28 -1.28 4.72 -19.52
CA LEU A 28 -0.97 4.00 -18.27
C LEU A 28 -1.14 2.49 -18.43
N GLN A 29 -2.16 2.04 -19.18
CA GLN A 29 -2.34 0.63 -19.50
C GLN A 29 -1.25 0.06 -20.42
N ARG A 30 -0.68 0.89 -21.32
CA ARG A 30 0.31 0.45 -22.33
C ARG A 30 1.76 0.69 -21.94
N ARG A 31 2.06 1.82 -21.32
CA ARG A 31 3.41 2.28 -20.96
C ARG A 31 3.69 2.26 -19.47
N GLY A 32 2.67 1.94 -18.65
CA GLY A 32 2.80 2.01 -17.21
C GLY A 32 3.06 3.45 -16.75
N ASP A 33 3.89 3.61 -15.72
CA ASP A 33 4.12 4.89 -15.03
C ASP A 33 4.83 5.95 -15.88
N ALA A 34 5.61 5.54 -16.88
CA ALA A 34 6.22 6.47 -17.82
C ALA A 34 5.21 7.39 -18.55
N ALA A 35 3.91 7.05 -18.49
CA ALA A 35 2.86 7.94 -18.99
C ALA A 35 2.68 9.20 -18.13
N PHE A 36 3.05 9.18 -16.86
CA PHE A 36 3.05 10.38 -16.01
C PHE A 36 4.22 11.31 -16.33
N ASP A 37 5.37 10.77 -16.74
CA ASP A 37 6.54 11.57 -17.08
C ASP A 37 6.22 12.48 -18.27
N ASP A 38 5.60 11.93 -19.35
CA ASP A 38 5.09 12.72 -20.49
C ASP A 38 4.15 13.87 -20.04
N LEU A 39 3.37 13.67 -18.96
CA LEU A 39 2.43 14.67 -18.44
C LEU A 39 3.18 15.77 -17.69
N PHE A 40 4.07 15.41 -16.79
CA PHE A 40 4.85 16.34 -15.99
C PHE A 40 5.86 17.14 -16.85
N ASP A 41 6.48 16.51 -17.84
CA ASP A 41 7.39 17.18 -18.78
C ASP A 41 6.68 18.26 -19.60
N ARG A 42 5.39 18.07 -19.87
CA ARG A 42 4.59 19.01 -20.63
C ARG A 42 4.02 20.15 -19.80
N TYR A 43 3.60 19.88 -18.55
CA TYR A 43 2.82 20.81 -17.73
C TYR A 43 3.56 21.28 -16.47
N GLY A 44 4.78 20.77 -16.21
CA GLY A 44 5.56 21.06 -14.99
C GLY A 44 5.21 20.13 -13.83
N ASP A 45 5.85 20.35 -12.70
CA ASP A 45 5.81 19.44 -11.54
C ASP A 45 4.51 19.49 -10.72
N VAL A 46 3.64 20.45 -11.03
CA VAL A 46 2.28 20.60 -10.50
C VAL A 46 1.30 20.68 -11.66
N VAL A 47 0.54 19.62 -11.85
CA VAL A 47 -0.39 19.50 -12.99
C VAL A 47 -1.83 19.55 -12.50
N TRP A 48 -2.52 20.62 -12.85
CA TRP A 48 -3.93 20.80 -12.54
C TRP A 48 -4.82 19.98 -13.48
N VAL A 49 -5.78 19.24 -12.90
CA VAL A 49 -6.73 18.41 -13.65
C VAL A 49 -8.13 18.91 -13.38
N SER A 50 -8.79 19.40 -14.44
CA SER A 50 -10.20 19.78 -14.35
C SER A 50 -11.11 18.58 -14.55
N LEU A 51 -11.83 18.18 -13.51
CA LEU A 51 -12.83 17.12 -13.58
C LEU A 51 -14.22 17.73 -13.86
N PRO A 52 -15.06 17.06 -14.67
CA PRO A 52 -16.46 17.48 -14.83
C PRO A 52 -17.18 17.52 -13.48
N PRO A 53 -18.07 18.49 -13.23
CA PRO A 53 -18.75 18.62 -11.93
C PRO A 53 -19.48 17.37 -11.44
N MET A 54 -20.02 16.55 -12.34
CA MET A 54 -20.65 15.28 -12.00
C MET A 54 -19.66 14.22 -11.51
N LEU A 55 -18.44 14.23 -12.06
CA LEU A 55 -17.39 13.28 -11.69
C LEU A 55 -16.68 13.75 -10.42
N SER A 56 -16.40 15.04 -10.30
CA SER A 56 -15.72 15.62 -9.16
C SER A 56 -16.49 15.43 -7.86
N ARG A 57 -17.81 15.69 -7.85
CA ARG A 57 -18.68 15.47 -6.66
C ARG A 57 -18.73 14.01 -6.20
N ARG A 58 -18.41 13.06 -7.07
CA ARG A 58 -18.41 11.62 -6.76
C ARG A 58 -17.05 11.08 -6.34
N ILE A 59 -15.97 11.67 -6.85
CA ILE A 59 -14.60 11.23 -6.58
C ILE A 59 -13.96 12.05 -5.47
N VAL A 60 -14.28 13.35 -5.41
CA VAL A 60 -13.70 14.28 -4.44
C VAL A 60 -14.86 14.87 -3.64
N SER A 61 -14.99 14.48 -2.39
CA SER A 61 -16.00 15.07 -1.49
C SER A 61 -15.73 16.57 -1.37
N GLY A 62 -16.52 17.37 -2.06
CA GLY A 62 -16.50 18.84 -1.94
C GLY A 62 -15.66 19.62 -2.95
N GLY A 63 -14.94 19.00 -3.89
CA GLY A 63 -14.09 19.73 -4.83
C GLY A 63 -14.19 19.28 -6.30
N SER A 64 -14.00 20.24 -7.23
CA SER A 64 -13.85 19.94 -8.65
C SER A 64 -12.38 20.01 -9.13
N ARG A 65 -11.47 20.30 -8.22
CA ARG A 65 -10.07 20.59 -8.51
C ARG A 65 -9.19 19.44 -8.02
N VAL A 66 -8.36 18.92 -8.91
CA VAL A 66 -7.32 17.92 -8.59
C VAL A 66 -6.00 18.45 -9.10
N ALA A 67 -4.94 18.34 -8.32
CA ALA A 67 -3.59 18.57 -8.80
C ALA A 67 -2.71 17.35 -8.56
N LEU A 68 -1.97 16.94 -9.61
CA LEU A 68 -0.95 15.90 -9.55
C LEU A 68 0.39 16.56 -9.22
N LEU A 69 1.17 15.95 -8.33
CA LEU A 69 2.42 16.51 -7.81
C LEU A 69 3.57 15.50 -7.97
N ARG A 70 4.76 16.01 -8.37
CA ARG A 70 6.01 15.26 -8.29
C ARG A 70 7.16 16.02 -7.59
N ASP A 71 7.04 17.33 -7.32
CA ASP A 71 8.09 18.14 -6.70
C ASP A 71 8.25 17.84 -5.19
N PRO A 72 9.41 17.31 -4.72
CA PRO A 72 9.67 17.08 -3.30
C PRO A 72 9.58 18.33 -2.43
N LYS A 73 9.82 19.53 -3.00
CA LYS A 73 9.73 20.82 -2.25
C LYS A 73 8.30 21.17 -1.91
N VAL A 74 7.33 20.77 -2.74
CA VAL A 74 5.89 20.90 -2.49
C VAL A 74 5.37 19.75 -1.63
N ILE A 75 5.87 18.54 -1.86
CA ILE A 75 5.43 17.31 -1.18
C ILE A 75 5.76 17.32 0.29
N LYS A 76 6.98 17.76 0.66
CA LYS A 76 7.41 17.79 2.08
C LYS A 76 6.47 18.60 2.95
N PRO A 77 6.25 19.91 2.71
CA PRO A 77 5.35 20.70 3.54
C PRO A 77 3.89 20.21 3.44
N LEU A 78 3.43 19.70 2.32
CA LEU A 78 2.10 19.09 2.17
C LEU A 78 1.89 17.92 3.15
N LEU A 79 2.82 16.97 3.18
CA LEU A 79 2.70 15.78 4.03
C LEU A 79 2.92 16.06 5.52
N MET A 80 3.57 17.18 5.84
CA MET A 80 3.81 17.63 7.21
C MET A 80 2.78 18.64 7.72
N ALA A 81 1.86 19.07 6.86
CA ALA A 81 0.83 20.04 7.23
C ALA A 81 -0.11 19.46 8.31
N PRO A 82 -0.60 20.29 9.24
CA PRO A 82 -1.52 19.86 10.27
C PRO A 82 -2.90 19.45 9.69
N ALA A 83 -3.59 18.56 10.42
CA ALA A 83 -4.83 17.92 9.93
C ALA A 83 -6.01 18.90 9.73
N ASP A 84 -6.03 20.02 10.40
CA ASP A 84 -6.99 21.11 10.23
C ASP A 84 -6.84 21.83 8.89
N VAL A 85 -5.61 21.93 8.38
CA VAL A 85 -5.29 22.56 7.08
C VAL A 85 -5.36 21.54 5.94
N VAL A 86 -4.81 20.33 6.14
CA VAL A 86 -4.70 19.28 5.12
C VAL A 86 -5.26 17.96 5.64
N ASN A 87 -6.33 17.49 5.03
CA ASN A 87 -6.97 16.25 5.39
C ASN A 87 -6.41 15.05 4.63
N ALA A 88 -6.01 14.01 5.35
CA ALA A 88 -5.47 12.77 4.79
C ALA A 88 -6.55 11.67 4.62
N THR A 89 -7.70 11.79 5.29
CA THR A 89 -8.68 10.71 5.40
C THR A 89 -9.83 10.82 4.41
N GLU A 90 -10.15 12.05 3.98
CA GLU A 90 -11.24 12.28 3.02
C GLU A 90 -11.09 11.45 1.71
N PRO A 91 -9.88 11.28 1.12
CA PRO A 91 -9.70 10.41 -0.03
C PRO A 91 -10.13 8.95 0.21
N HIS A 92 -10.14 8.52 1.46
CA HIS A 92 -10.47 7.15 1.86
C HIS A 92 -11.93 6.95 2.31
N ARG A 93 -12.69 8.03 2.49
CA ARG A 93 -14.10 7.95 2.95
C ARG A 93 -15.00 7.08 2.08
N MET A 94 -14.69 7.00 0.80
CA MET A 94 -15.45 6.12 -0.10
C MET A 94 -15.40 4.65 0.34
N LEU A 95 -14.36 4.24 1.08
CA LEU A 95 -14.15 2.88 1.56
C LEU A 95 -14.54 2.70 3.04
N GLU A 96 -15.15 3.70 3.67
CA GLU A 96 -15.59 3.66 5.07
C GLU A 96 -16.52 2.46 5.37
N THR A 97 -17.37 2.10 4.41
CA THR A 97 -18.25 0.92 4.55
C THR A 97 -17.50 -0.41 4.61
N LEU A 98 -16.26 -0.46 4.16
CA LEU A 98 -15.39 -1.64 4.22
C LEU A 98 -14.50 -1.61 5.47
N TRP A 99 -13.85 -0.47 5.72
CA TRP A 99 -12.86 -0.34 6.79
C TRP A 99 -13.45 0.01 8.16
N GLY A 100 -14.67 0.56 8.17
CA GLY A 100 -15.30 1.12 9.35
C GLY A 100 -14.94 2.60 9.58
N ASP A 101 -15.87 3.34 10.18
CA ASP A 101 -15.76 4.79 10.44
C ASP A 101 -14.78 5.14 11.56
N ARG A 102 -14.33 4.15 12.34
CA ARG A 102 -13.34 4.29 13.42
C ARG A 102 -11.96 3.74 13.07
N SER A 103 -11.72 3.37 11.82
CA SER A 103 -10.43 2.86 11.36
C SER A 103 -9.39 3.96 11.21
N LEU A 104 -8.10 3.61 11.30
CA LEU A 104 -6.97 4.53 11.06
C LEU A 104 -7.01 5.22 9.69
N PHE A 105 -7.70 4.65 8.69
CA PHE A 105 -7.86 5.28 7.39
C PHE A 105 -8.87 6.42 7.39
N ILE A 106 -9.77 6.46 8.38
CA ILE A 106 -10.86 7.44 8.49
C ILE A 106 -10.64 8.41 9.65
N LEU A 107 -9.94 7.98 10.69
CA LEU A 107 -9.58 8.84 11.82
C LEU A 107 -8.54 9.88 11.41
N ASP A 108 -8.65 11.09 11.98
CA ASP A 108 -7.71 12.19 11.80
C ASP A 108 -7.38 12.85 13.14
N GLY A 109 -6.26 13.58 13.22
CA GLY A 109 -5.86 14.32 14.41
C GLY A 109 -5.66 13.47 15.67
N PRO A 110 -6.13 13.94 16.87
CA PRO A 110 -5.87 13.25 18.14
C PRO A 110 -6.37 11.79 18.20
N PRO A 111 -7.56 11.42 17.71
CA PRO A 111 -8.01 10.02 17.68
C PRO A 111 -7.11 9.12 16.83
N HIS A 112 -6.65 9.60 15.66
CA HIS A 112 -5.70 8.89 14.81
C HIS A 112 -4.38 8.64 15.56
N ARG A 113 -3.80 9.71 16.16
CA ARG A 113 -2.53 9.59 16.90
C ARG A 113 -2.63 8.61 18.06
N ARG A 114 -3.75 8.64 18.81
CA ARG A 114 -4.00 7.70 19.91
C ARG A 114 -4.00 6.25 19.40
N MET A 115 -4.83 5.96 18.41
CA MET A 115 -4.97 4.60 17.89
C MET A 115 -3.66 4.09 17.28
N ARG A 116 -2.96 4.93 16.52
CA ARG A 116 -1.64 4.63 15.98
C ARG A 116 -0.63 4.29 17.07
N LYS A 117 -0.58 5.07 18.15
CA LYS A 117 0.33 4.84 19.29
C LYS A 117 0.07 3.48 19.95
N LEU A 118 -1.20 3.09 20.11
CA LEU A 118 -1.58 1.81 20.71
C LEU A 118 -1.11 0.61 19.87
N MET A 119 -1.17 0.69 18.55
CA MET A 119 -0.89 -0.44 17.65
C MET A 119 0.60 -0.59 17.29
N LEU A 120 1.36 0.52 17.28
CA LEU A 120 2.76 0.55 16.84
C LEU A 120 3.68 -0.49 17.50
N PRO A 121 3.58 -0.79 18.82
CA PRO A 121 4.51 -1.70 19.48
C PRO A 121 4.57 -3.11 18.87
N ARG A 122 3.50 -3.59 18.27
CA ARG A 122 3.47 -4.93 17.61
C ARG A 122 3.91 -4.91 16.15
N LEU A 123 4.05 -3.72 15.56
CA LEU A 123 4.37 -3.54 14.15
C LEU A 123 5.79 -2.99 13.92
N ARG A 124 6.58 -2.82 14.98
CA ARG A 124 7.94 -2.24 14.92
C ARG A 124 8.90 -2.83 15.96
N GLY A 125 10.20 -2.53 15.75
CA GLY A 125 11.24 -2.80 16.73
C GLY A 125 11.39 -4.28 17.07
N GLU A 126 11.44 -4.56 18.37
CA GLU A 126 11.68 -5.90 18.90
C GLU A 126 10.56 -6.93 18.61
N ALA A 127 9.39 -6.46 18.19
CA ALA A 127 8.30 -7.36 17.79
C ALA A 127 8.53 -8.04 16.43
N LEU A 128 9.40 -7.50 15.57
CA LEU A 128 9.59 -8.05 14.22
C LEU A 128 10.46 -9.33 14.19
N PRO A 129 11.58 -9.43 14.91
CA PRO A 129 12.45 -10.60 14.85
C PRO A 129 11.76 -11.93 15.16
N GLN A 130 10.72 -11.91 16.01
CA GLN A 130 9.94 -13.13 16.35
C GLN A 130 9.23 -13.75 15.13
N TRP A 131 8.97 -12.96 14.08
CA TRP A 131 8.31 -13.42 12.86
C TRP A 131 9.25 -14.06 11.85
N ARG A 132 10.58 -13.95 12.05
CA ARG A 132 11.58 -14.46 11.09
C ARG A 132 11.43 -15.95 10.86
N GLU A 133 11.39 -16.74 11.94
CA GLU A 133 11.26 -18.18 11.86
C GLU A 133 9.90 -18.59 11.28
N PHE A 134 8.84 -17.91 11.66
CA PHE A 134 7.50 -18.14 11.09
C PHE A 134 7.52 -17.91 9.57
N ILE A 135 8.05 -16.78 9.11
CA ILE A 135 8.15 -16.47 7.66
C ILE A 135 8.99 -17.53 6.96
N ALA A 136 10.18 -17.85 7.49
CA ALA A 136 11.08 -18.84 6.89
C ALA A 136 10.38 -20.20 6.75
N THR A 137 9.78 -20.73 7.81
CA THR A 137 9.08 -22.02 7.81
C THR A 137 7.94 -22.05 6.78
N LYS A 138 7.13 -20.97 6.71
CA LYS A 138 6.00 -20.89 5.77
C LYS A 138 6.47 -20.77 4.32
N VAL A 139 7.49 -19.99 4.07
CA VAL A 139 8.09 -19.84 2.73
C VAL A 139 8.75 -21.14 2.28
N GLU A 140 9.55 -21.81 3.13
CA GLU A 140 10.17 -23.09 2.81
C GLU A 140 9.15 -24.16 2.43
N HIS A 141 8.05 -24.23 3.19
CA HIS A 141 6.95 -25.14 2.87
C HIS A 141 6.31 -24.81 1.51
N GLU A 142 6.06 -23.54 1.24
CA GLU A 142 5.45 -23.08 -0.01
C GLU A 142 6.37 -23.36 -1.22
N VAL A 143 7.64 -22.97 -1.14
CA VAL A 143 8.56 -23.07 -2.28
C VAL A 143 9.00 -24.50 -2.61
N HIS A 144 8.81 -25.44 -1.66
CA HIS A 144 9.13 -26.86 -1.89
C HIS A 144 8.37 -27.44 -3.10
N GLY A 145 7.16 -27.00 -3.33
CA GLY A 145 6.34 -27.43 -4.46
C GLY A 145 6.72 -26.79 -5.81
N TRP A 146 7.39 -25.66 -5.81
CA TRP A 146 7.62 -24.86 -7.02
C TRP A 146 8.48 -25.57 -8.07
N VAL A 147 9.41 -26.43 -7.64
CA VAL A 147 10.29 -27.19 -8.55
C VAL A 147 9.55 -28.24 -9.38
N ASN A 148 8.33 -28.61 -9.00
CA ASN A 148 7.52 -29.57 -9.70
C ASN A 148 6.54 -28.90 -10.68
N GLU A 149 6.47 -27.58 -10.70
CA GLU A 149 5.60 -26.79 -11.58
C GLU A 149 6.40 -26.30 -12.79
N PRO A 150 5.84 -26.34 -14.02
CA PRO A 150 6.55 -25.85 -15.20
C PRO A 150 6.77 -24.33 -15.18
N ALA A 151 5.91 -23.61 -14.46
CA ALA A 151 6.01 -22.20 -14.15
C ALA A 151 5.13 -21.87 -12.96
N VAL A 152 5.61 -20.98 -12.09
CA VAL A 152 4.92 -20.55 -10.86
C VAL A 152 4.50 -19.09 -10.99
N ALA A 153 3.23 -18.81 -10.75
CA ALA A 153 2.74 -17.46 -10.53
C ALA A 153 2.98 -17.10 -9.06
N VAL A 154 3.98 -16.24 -8.80
CA VAL A 154 4.44 -15.92 -7.44
C VAL A 154 3.38 -15.15 -6.65
N HIS A 155 2.68 -14.20 -7.29
CA HIS A 155 1.77 -13.28 -6.58
C HIS A 155 0.66 -13.97 -5.76
N PRO A 156 -0.10 -14.96 -6.29
CA PRO A 156 -1.09 -15.67 -5.48
C PRO A 156 -0.51 -16.41 -4.28
N ARG A 157 0.75 -16.89 -4.39
CA ARG A 157 1.46 -17.57 -3.31
C ARG A 157 1.85 -16.58 -2.20
N MET A 158 2.34 -15.41 -2.60
CA MET A 158 2.67 -14.35 -1.64
C MET A 158 1.42 -13.77 -0.97
N GLN A 159 0.30 -13.69 -1.68
CA GLN A 159 -0.98 -13.29 -1.06
C GLN A 159 -1.39 -14.26 0.06
N ASP A 160 -1.22 -15.55 -0.13
CA ASP A 160 -1.57 -16.56 0.87
C ASP A 160 -0.67 -16.48 2.11
N LEU A 161 0.63 -16.23 1.90
CA LEU A 161 1.62 -16.01 2.95
C LEU A 161 1.32 -14.74 3.75
N SER A 162 1.15 -13.61 3.07
CA SER A 162 0.86 -12.32 3.73
C SER A 162 -0.44 -12.36 4.52
N LEU A 163 -1.47 -13.05 4.00
CA LEU A 163 -2.73 -13.23 4.72
C LEU A 163 -2.54 -14.00 6.04
N GLU A 164 -1.75 -15.06 6.01
CA GLU A 164 -1.50 -15.86 7.21
C GLU A 164 -0.67 -15.08 8.24
N LEU A 165 0.37 -14.39 7.78
CA LEU A 165 1.22 -13.58 8.65
C LEU A 165 0.42 -12.44 9.31
N ILE A 166 -0.39 -11.71 8.55
CA ILE A 166 -1.15 -10.60 9.12
C ILE A 166 -2.23 -11.07 10.11
N LEU A 167 -2.86 -12.24 9.88
CA LEU A 167 -3.77 -12.87 10.84
C LEU A 167 -3.06 -13.24 12.15
N LYS A 168 -1.82 -13.71 12.07
CA LYS A 168 -1.00 -13.98 13.27
C LYS A 168 -0.65 -12.71 14.02
N ILE A 169 -0.20 -11.66 13.31
CA ILE A 169 0.20 -10.38 13.93
C ILE A 169 -0.98 -9.66 14.58
N LEU A 170 -2.16 -9.72 13.95
CA LEU A 170 -3.33 -8.98 14.43
C LEU A 170 -4.09 -9.70 15.53
N VAL A 171 -4.26 -11.03 15.39
CA VAL A 171 -5.25 -11.80 16.15
C VAL A 171 -4.65 -13.06 16.77
N SER A 172 -3.38 -13.40 16.50
CA SER A 172 -2.74 -14.66 16.93
C SER A 172 -3.58 -15.90 16.60
N VAL A 173 -4.20 -15.92 15.42
CA VAL A 173 -5.10 -17.01 15.01
C VAL A 173 -4.41 -18.38 15.18
N PRO A 174 -4.99 -19.34 15.93
CA PRO A 174 -4.42 -20.67 16.08
C PRO A 174 -4.33 -21.41 14.74
N ASP A 175 -3.32 -22.30 14.58
CA ASP A 175 -3.14 -23.06 13.34
C ASP A 175 -4.36 -23.92 12.99
N SER A 176 -5.05 -24.46 14.00
CA SER A 176 -6.29 -25.23 13.82
C SER A 176 -7.45 -24.41 13.22
N GLU A 177 -7.50 -23.11 13.48
CA GLU A 177 -8.54 -22.20 13.00
C GLU A 177 -8.11 -21.43 11.74
N MET A 178 -6.81 -21.40 11.43
CA MET A 178 -6.24 -20.65 10.33
C MET A 178 -6.94 -20.89 8.96
N PRO A 179 -7.29 -22.13 8.59
CA PRO A 179 -8.01 -22.38 7.32
C PRO A 179 -9.36 -21.66 7.26
N GLN A 180 -10.12 -21.63 8.36
CA GLN A 180 -11.42 -20.94 8.43
C GLN A 180 -11.26 -19.43 8.27
N TRP A 181 -10.31 -18.82 9.00
CA TRP A 181 -10.03 -17.40 8.93
C TRP A 181 -9.53 -16.99 7.53
N LYS A 182 -8.59 -17.74 6.97
CA LYS A 182 -8.08 -17.48 5.62
C LYS A 182 -9.19 -17.58 4.57
N SER A 183 -10.09 -18.57 4.66
CA SER A 183 -11.21 -18.70 3.73
C SER A 183 -12.15 -17.50 3.81
N ALA A 184 -12.58 -17.12 5.01
CA ALA A 184 -13.49 -16.00 5.23
C ALA A 184 -12.91 -14.67 4.68
N TRP A 185 -11.66 -14.38 5.02
CA TRP A 185 -10.99 -13.16 4.55
C TRP A 185 -10.73 -13.17 3.05
N ARG A 186 -10.29 -14.28 2.48
CA ARG A 186 -10.07 -14.40 1.03
C ARG A 186 -11.35 -14.16 0.24
N ASP A 187 -12.48 -14.72 0.68
CA ASP A 187 -13.78 -14.53 0.05
C ASP A 187 -14.21 -13.06 0.10
N LEU A 188 -14.13 -12.41 1.27
CA LEU A 188 -14.43 -10.99 1.43
C LEU A 188 -13.52 -10.12 0.57
N LEU A 189 -12.19 -10.33 0.64
CA LEU A 189 -11.22 -9.56 -0.13
C LEU A 189 -11.46 -9.71 -1.62
N LYS A 190 -11.66 -10.93 -2.13
CA LYS A 190 -11.96 -11.18 -3.55
C LYS A 190 -13.23 -10.45 -4.01
N THR A 191 -14.26 -10.40 -3.16
CA THR A 191 -15.50 -9.69 -3.48
C THR A 191 -15.30 -8.18 -3.41
N ALA A 192 -14.66 -7.70 -2.33
CA ALA A 192 -14.36 -6.28 -2.12
C ALA A 192 -13.39 -5.70 -3.16
N THR A 193 -12.63 -6.52 -3.85
CA THR A 193 -11.65 -6.12 -4.87
C THR A 193 -12.13 -6.37 -6.31
N SER A 194 -13.31 -6.95 -6.46
CA SER A 194 -13.90 -7.19 -7.79
C SER A 194 -14.17 -5.88 -8.55
N GLY A 195 -14.09 -5.89 -9.88
CA GLY A 195 -14.40 -4.72 -10.72
C GLY A 195 -15.79 -4.12 -10.49
N GLN A 196 -16.71 -4.85 -9.86
CA GLN A 196 -18.04 -4.37 -9.49
C GLN A 196 -18.00 -3.34 -8.35
N ILE A 197 -16.94 -3.35 -7.51
CA ILE A 197 -16.86 -2.45 -6.36
C ILE A 197 -16.85 -0.98 -6.78
N ALA A 198 -16.12 -0.61 -7.82
CA ALA A 198 -16.06 0.76 -8.31
C ALA A 198 -17.43 1.29 -8.74
N ILE A 199 -18.22 0.45 -9.43
CA ILE A 199 -19.58 0.79 -9.87
C ILE A 199 -20.49 0.94 -8.64
N ARG A 200 -20.40 0.01 -7.68
CA ARG A 200 -21.24 0.03 -6.48
C ARG A 200 -20.90 1.19 -5.54
N PHE A 201 -19.63 1.54 -5.42
CA PHE A 201 -19.22 2.76 -4.71
C PHE A 201 -19.71 4.02 -5.41
N ALA A 202 -19.67 4.09 -6.74
CA ALA A 202 -20.26 5.20 -7.46
C ALA A 202 -21.78 5.34 -7.22
N LEU A 203 -22.45 4.23 -6.94
CA LEU A 203 -23.89 4.16 -6.65
C LEU A 203 -24.22 4.05 -5.15
N ARG A 204 -23.24 4.27 -4.26
CA ARG A 204 -23.42 4.11 -2.81
C ARG A 204 -24.53 5.02 -2.23
N SER A 205 -24.70 6.22 -2.78
CA SER A 205 -25.74 7.18 -2.37
C SER A 205 -27.16 6.66 -2.56
N VAL A 206 -27.37 5.68 -3.45
CA VAL A 206 -28.66 5.01 -3.66
C VAL A 206 -28.71 3.62 -3.00
N GLY A 207 -27.81 3.35 -2.06
CA GLY A 207 -27.82 2.11 -1.27
C GLY A 207 -27.23 0.89 -1.96
N ALA A 208 -26.50 1.03 -3.09
CA ALA A 208 -26.00 -0.09 -3.87
C ALA A 208 -25.08 -1.05 -3.08
N MET A 209 -24.38 -0.58 -2.03
CA MET A 209 -23.58 -1.42 -1.14
C MET A 209 -24.47 -2.30 -0.24
N ARG A 210 -25.60 -1.78 0.23
CA ARG A 210 -26.56 -2.54 1.03
C ARG A 210 -27.29 -3.61 0.19
N LEU A 211 -27.42 -3.37 -1.10
CA LEU A 211 -28.05 -4.28 -2.06
C LEU A 211 -27.04 -5.31 -2.64
N TRP A 212 -25.96 -5.60 -1.93
CA TRP A 212 -24.98 -6.62 -2.34
C TRP A 212 -24.95 -7.80 -1.34
N PRO A 213 -25.88 -8.76 -1.44
CA PRO A 213 -26.04 -9.82 -0.43
C PRO A 213 -24.80 -10.69 -0.23
N ARG A 214 -24.04 -10.94 -1.30
CA ARG A 214 -22.78 -11.69 -1.20
C ARG A 214 -21.78 -10.97 -0.32
N TYR A 215 -21.49 -9.70 -0.63
CA TYR A 215 -20.59 -8.85 0.15
C TYR A 215 -21.02 -8.78 1.62
N GLN A 216 -22.33 -8.58 1.87
CA GLN A 216 -22.86 -8.48 3.24
C GLN A 216 -22.66 -9.79 4.04
N ARG A 217 -22.87 -10.95 3.42
CA ARG A 217 -22.64 -12.24 4.09
C ARG A 217 -21.17 -12.46 4.40
N GLU A 218 -20.27 -12.17 3.47
CA GLU A 218 -18.82 -12.31 3.65
C GLU A 218 -18.30 -11.35 4.74
N LEU A 219 -18.77 -10.09 4.72
CA LEU A 219 -18.48 -9.09 5.74
C LEU A 219 -18.91 -9.56 7.12
N GLN A 220 -20.19 -9.99 7.27
CA GLN A 220 -20.72 -10.51 8.53
C GLN A 220 -19.98 -11.75 9.03
N THR A 221 -19.45 -12.58 8.13
CA THR A 221 -18.65 -13.75 8.51
C THR A 221 -17.34 -13.32 9.14
N CYS A 222 -16.62 -12.38 8.52
CA CYS A 222 -15.38 -11.84 9.10
C CYS A 222 -15.63 -11.07 10.41
N GLU A 223 -16.70 -10.26 10.47
CA GLU A 223 -17.09 -9.54 11.69
C GLU A 223 -17.36 -10.49 12.84
N ARG A 224 -18.11 -11.57 12.60
CA ARG A 224 -18.41 -12.57 13.62
C ARG A 224 -17.14 -13.21 14.17
N LEU A 225 -16.21 -13.63 13.31
CA LEU A 225 -14.92 -14.18 13.74
C LEU A 225 -14.17 -13.22 14.69
N ILE A 226 -14.15 -11.93 14.35
CA ILE A 226 -13.47 -10.92 15.18
C ILE A 226 -14.22 -10.70 16.50
N PHE A 227 -15.54 -10.52 16.47
CA PHE A 227 -16.31 -10.28 17.69
C PHE A 227 -16.32 -11.49 18.62
N ASP A 228 -16.40 -12.70 18.09
CA ASP A 228 -16.31 -13.94 18.89
C ASP A 228 -14.93 -14.03 19.57
N GLU A 229 -13.86 -13.66 18.87
CA GLU A 229 -12.50 -13.64 19.43
C GLU A 229 -12.35 -12.56 20.51
N ILE A 230 -12.85 -11.34 20.27
CA ILE A 230 -12.86 -10.27 21.28
C ILE A 230 -13.63 -10.73 22.53
N ALA A 231 -14.82 -11.31 22.35
CA ALA A 231 -15.62 -11.81 23.46
C ALA A 231 -14.93 -12.96 24.20
N ARG A 232 -14.22 -13.84 23.52
CA ARG A 232 -13.42 -14.91 24.12
C ARG A 232 -12.32 -14.34 25.02
N ARG A 233 -11.56 -13.36 24.53
CA ARG A 233 -10.47 -12.71 25.28
C ARG A 233 -10.98 -11.92 26.49
N ARG A 234 -12.11 -11.24 26.37
CA ARG A 234 -12.72 -10.52 27.51
C ARG A 234 -13.16 -11.47 28.64
N ARG A 235 -13.52 -12.72 28.31
CA ARG A 235 -13.86 -13.75 29.33
C ARG A 235 -12.62 -14.36 29.97
N HIS A 236 -11.46 -14.28 29.32
CA HIS A 236 -10.19 -14.84 29.78
C HIS A 236 -9.08 -13.79 29.78
N PRO A 237 -9.22 -12.71 30.58
CA PRO A 237 -8.27 -11.60 30.59
C PRO A 237 -6.89 -11.98 31.14
N GLU A 238 -6.78 -13.11 31.81
CA GLU A 238 -5.53 -13.69 32.31
C GLU A 238 -4.63 -14.25 31.21
N LEU A 239 -5.22 -14.59 30.04
CA LEU A 239 -4.45 -15.07 28.89
C LEU A 239 -3.88 -13.89 28.11
N GLU A 240 -2.57 -13.87 27.99
CA GLU A 240 -1.88 -12.88 27.19
C GLU A 240 -1.66 -13.37 25.75
N HIS A 241 -2.04 -12.54 24.80
CA HIS A 241 -1.78 -12.74 23.39
C HIS A 241 -0.79 -11.70 22.90
N ASN A 242 0.23 -12.11 22.18
CA ASN A 242 1.28 -11.21 21.73
C ASN A 242 0.93 -10.53 20.38
N ASP A 243 -0.27 -9.91 20.29
CA ASP A 243 -0.83 -9.35 19.05
C ASP A 243 -1.47 -7.97 19.23
N VAL A 244 -2.00 -7.43 18.12
CA VAL A 244 -2.58 -6.07 18.09
C VAL A 244 -3.91 -6.02 18.85
N VAL A 245 -4.75 -7.06 18.75
CA VAL A 245 -6.04 -7.09 19.44
C VAL A 245 -5.83 -7.06 20.96
N ASP A 246 -4.83 -7.78 21.47
CA ASP A 246 -4.49 -7.77 22.90
C ASP A 246 -4.04 -6.39 23.39
N LEU A 247 -3.21 -5.68 22.59
CA LEU A 247 -2.83 -4.31 22.90
C LEU A 247 -4.04 -3.35 22.96
N LEU A 248 -5.01 -3.53 22.08
CA LEU A 248 -6.20 -2.68 22.05
C LEU A 248 -7.14 -3.01 23.21
N LEU A 249 -7.29 -4.27 23.58
CA LEU A 249 -8.11 -4.72 24.71
C LEU A 249 -7.57 -4.26 26.07
N ARG A 250 -6.21 -4.19 26.19
CA ARG A 250 -5.50 -3.80 27.41
C ARG A 250 -5.07 -2.33 27.42
N ALA A 251 -5.58 -1.51 26.47
CA ALA A 251 -5.21 -0.11 26.35
C ALA A 251 -5.49 0.65 27.66
N GLU A 252 -4.48 1.35 28.17
CA GLU A 252 -4.62 2.22 29.34
C GLU A 252 -5.41 3.48 29.02
N GLY A 253 -6.11 4.02 30.01
CA GLY A 253 -6.93 5.22 29.90
C GLY A 253 -8.32 4.94 29.33
N GLU A 254 -8.73 5.65 28.27
CA GLU A 254 -10.02 5.47 27.65
C GLU A 254 -10.12 4.07 27.00
N PRO A 255 -11.09 3.22 27.36
CA PRO A 255 -11.25 1.91 26.78
C PRO A 255 -11.47 1.96 25.26
N VAL A 256 -10.88 1.00 24.53
CA VAL A 256 -11.16 0.81 23.10
C VAL A 256 -12.40 -0.09 22.99
N SER A 257 -13.41 0.38 22.27
CA SER A 257 -14.64 -0.38 22.03
C SER A 257 -14.42 -1.54 21.06
N ASP A 258 -15.28 -2.57 21.15
CA ASP A 258 -15.21 -3.73 20.23
C ASP A 258 -15.35 -3.31 18.76
N LYS A 259 -16.16 -2.27 18.49
CA LYS A 259 -16.30 -1.69 17.15
C LYS A 259 -14.98 -1.05 16.68
N GLU A 260 -14.30 -0.29 17.53
CA GLU A 260 -13.01 0.30 17.18
C GLU A 260 -11.96 -0.78 16.93
N ILE A 261 -11.91 -1.83 17.76
CA ILE A 261 -11.01 -2.97 17.55
C ILE A 261 -11.30 -3.63 16.19
N ARG A 262 -12.58 -3.93 15.91
CA ARG A 262 -13.02 -4.49 14.63
C ARG A 262 -12.54 -3.62 13.46
N ASP A 263 -12.76 -2.31 13.54
CA ASP A 263 -12.42 -1.38 12.46
C ASP A 263 -10.91 -1.30 12.22
N GLN A 264 -10.07 -1.38 13.28
CA GLN A 264 -8.62 -1.46 13.13
C GLN A 264 -8.18 -2.79 12.49
N VAL A 265 -8.74 -3.92 12.92
CA VAL A 265 -8.44 -5.22 12.32
C VAL A 265 -8.75 -5.21 10.83
N PHE A 266 -9.92 -4.72 10.42
CA PHE A 266 -10.29 -4.61 9.01
C PHE A 266 -9.34 -3.71 8.22
N ALA A 267 -9.00 -2.55 8.76
CA ALA A 267 -8.09 -1.62 8.11
C ALA A 267 -6.70 -2.25 7.87
N VAL A 268 -6.13 -2.88 8.90
CA VAL A 268 -4.80 -3.47 8.80
C VAL A 268 -4.81 -4.75 7.97
N MET A 269 -5.87 -5.56 8.01
CA MET A 269 -6.02 -6.73 7.14
C MET A 269 -5.95 -6.35 5.66
N ILE A 270 -6.70 -5.32 5.26
CA ILE A 270 -6.70 -4.86 3.86
C ILE A 270 -5.35 -4.27 3.46
N GLY A 271 -4.75 -3.46 4.35
CA GLY A 271 -3.44 -2.86 4.10
C GLY A 271 -2.26 -3.83 4.16
N GLY A 272 -2.38 -4.91 4.92
CA GLY A 272 -1.31 -5.88 5.19
C GLY A 272 -1.38 -7.17 4.35
N TYR A 273 -2.38 -7.31 3.48
CA TYR A 273 -2.56 -8.50 2.66
C TYR A 273 -1.93 -8.35 1.27
N ASP A 274 -2.48 -7.49 0.42
CA ASP A 274 -2.12 -7.41 -1.00
C ASP A 274 -0.85 -6.58 -1.28
N PRO A 275 -0.60 -5.42 -0.63
CA PRO A 275 0.58 -4.63 -0.91
C PRO A 275 1.92 -5.33 -0.61
N PRO A 276 2.11 -6.05 0.52
CA PRO A 276 3.34 -6.83 0.74
C PRO A 276 3.51 -7.96 -0.26
N ALA A 277 2.42 -8.66 -0.59
CA ALA A 277 2.43 -9.71 -1.61
C ALA A 277 2.84 -9.18 -2.99
N ALA A 278 2.30 -8.03 -3.38
CA ALA A 278 2.69 -7.35 -4.61
C ALA A 278 4.17 -6.95 -4.60
N LEU A 279 4.66 -6.41 -3.49
CA LEU A 279 6.06 -6.02 -3.33
C LEU A 279 7.01 -7.22 -3.44
N ALA A 280 6.71 -8.33 -2.76
CA ALA A 280 7.50 -9.57 -2.86
C ALA A 280 7.53 -10.10 -4.29
N SER A 281 6.37 -10.09 -4.96
CA SER A 281 6.25 -10.56 -6.33
C SER A 281 7.01 -9.69 -7.32
N TRP A 282 6.95 -8.35 -7.17
CA TRP A 282 7.74 -7.42 -7.97
C TRP A 282 9.23 -7.54 -7.69
N ALA A 283 9.65 -7.79 -6.45
CA ALA A 283 11.04 -7.99 -6.11
C ALA A 283 11.61 -9.23 -6.81
N ILE A 284 10.90 -10.36 -6.77
CA ILE A 284 11.27 -11.59 -7.48
C ILE A 284 11.31 -11.35 -8.99
N GLU A 285 10.29 -10.69 -9.53
CA GLU A 285 10.20 -10.37 -10.96
C GLU A 285 11.38 -9.48 -11.42
N ARG A 286 11.74 -8.45 -10.63
CA ARG A 286 12.91 -7.61 -10.94
C ARG A 286 14.23 -8.37 -10.83
N LEU A 287 14.40 -9.22 -9.83
CA LEU A 287 15.60 -10.01 -9.65
C LEU A 287 15.84 -10.96 -10.83
N VAL A 288 14.84 -11.73 -11.26
CA VAL A 288 15.03 -12.68 -12.38
C VAL A 288 15.31 -12.01 -13.73
N ARG A 289 15.08 -10.69 -13.83
CA ARG A 289 15.41 -9.89 -15.02
C ARG A 289 16.72 -9.13 -14.91
N ASN A 290 17.34 -9.11 -13.73
CA ASN A 290 18.58 -8.41 -13.46
C ASN A 290 19.60 -9.41 -12.90
N PRO A 291 20.31 -10.17 -13.76
CA PRO A 291 21.18 -11.27 -13.34
C PRO A 291 22.25 -10.87 -12.33
N HIS A 292 22.79 -9.65 -12.43
CA HIS A 292 23.77 -9.13 -11.47
C HIS A 292 23.15 -8.99 -10.08
N ALA A 293 21.98 -8.33 -9.98
CA ALA A 293 21.28 -8.17 -8.72
C ALA A 293 20.80 -9.53 -8.15
N LEU A 294 20.35 -10.45 -9.01
CA LEU A 294 19.96 -11.80 -8.60
C LEU A 294 21.16 -12.55 -8.00
N ALA A 295 22.32 -12.49 -8.64
CA ALA A 295 23.53 -13.15 -8.15
C ALA A 295 23.97 -12.62 -6.78
N ALA A 296 23.98 -11.28 -6.61
CA ALA A 296 24.33 -10.64 -5.33
C ALA A 296 23.32 -10.97 -4.22
N ALA A 297 22.01 -10.91 -4.51
CA ALA A 297 20.95 -11.28 -3.58
C ALA A 297 21.03 -12.77 -3.17
N THR A 298 21.31 -13.66 -4.13
CA THR A 298 21.47 -15.10 -3.89
C THR A 298 22.71 -15.37 -3.04
N ALA A 299 23.83 -14.69 -3.31
CA ALA A 299 25.05 -14.82 -2.54
C ALA A 299 24.85 -14.41 -1.07
N GLU A 300 24.14 -13.29 -0.81
CA GLU A 300 23.79 -12.89 0.56
C GLU A 300 22.84 -13.91 1.22
N ALA A 301 21.78 -14.35 0.52
CA ALA A 301 20.80 -15.31 1.06
C ALA A 301 21.42 -16.66 1.44
N ARG A 302 22.48 -17.11 0.72
CA ARG A 302 23.20 -18.37 0.95
C ARG A 302 24.47 -18.22 1.79
N GLY A 303 24.85 -16.99 2.11
CA GLY A 303 26.02 -16.65 2.91
C GLY A 303 25.81 -16.82 4.41
N SER A 304 26.42 -15.94 5.21
CA SER A 304 26.31 -15.96 6.66
C SER A 304 24.86 -15.73 7.13
N GLU A 305 24.41 -16.53 8.09
CA GLU A 305 23.08 -16.40 8.65
C GLU A 305 22.77 -14.97 9.16
N GLY A 306 21.65 -14.44 8.71
CA GLY A 306 21.06 -13.22 9.26
C GLY A 306 21.46 -11.91 8.59
N GLN A 307 22.37 -11.89 7.64
CA GLN A 307 22.64 -10.71 6.81
C GLN A 307 21.53 -10.54 5.77
N THR A 308 20.99 -9.33 5.67
CA THR A 308 19.90 -8.97 4.74
C THR A 308 20.10 -7.58 4.14
N THR A 309 21.32 -7.05 4.17
CA THR A 309 21.59 -5.67 3.75
C THR A 309 21.32 -5.44 2.27
N TYR A 310 21.76 -6.38 1.42
CA TYR A 310 21.50 -6.30 -0.01
C TYR A 310 20.04 -6.60 -0.34
N LEU A 311 19.43 -7.56 0.36
CA LEU A 311 18.00 -7.88 0.21
C LEU A 311 17.11 -6.70 0.64
N ASP A 312 17.44 -5.98 1.71
CA ASP A 312 16.77 -4.73 2.08
C ASP A 312 16.91 -3.68 0.97
N ALA A 313 18.08 -3.56 0.37
CA ALA A 313 18.30 -2.66 -0.77
C ALA A 313 17.47 -3.07 -2.00
N VAL A 314 17.34 -4.38 -2.28
CA VAL A 314 16.44 -4.92 -3.32
C VAL A 314 14.99 -4.52 -3.05
N VAL A 315 14.51 -4.64 -1.81
CA VAL A 315 13.14 -4.24 -1.42
C VAL A 315 12.93 -2.74 -1.63
N HIS A 316 13.88 -1.90 -1.22
CA HIS A 316 13.79 -0.46 -1.39
C HIS A 316 13.83 -0.03 -2.87
N GLU A 317 14.67 -0.66 -3.70
CA GLU A 317 14.73 -0.38 -5.13
C GLU A 317 13.46 -0.87 -5.85
N THR A 318 12.89 -1.99 -5.41
CA THR A 318 11.58 -2.45 -5.89
C THR A 318 10.48 -1.45 -5.55
N LEU A 319 10.43 -0.95 -4.32
CA LEU A 319 9.51 0.10 -3.89
C LEU A 319 9.67 1.40 -4.68
N ARG A 320 10.87 1.72 -5.10
CA ARG A 320 11.14 2.89 -5.95
C ARG A 320 10.52 2.71 -7.34
N LEU A 321 10.83 1.61 -8.02
CA LEU A 321 10.40 1.38 -9.40
C LEU A 321 8.97 0.87 -9.54
N ARG A 322 8.50 0.11 -8.55
CA ARG A 322 7.20 -0.59 -8.56
C ARG A 322 6.44 -0.38 -7.24
N PRO A 323 6.21 0.89 -6.83
CA PRO A 323 5.43 1.12 -5.60
C PRO A 323 4.05 0.47 -5.74
N PRO A 324 3.56 -0.25 -4.72
CA PRO A 324 2.24 -0.91 -4.77
C PRO A 324 1.10 0.07 -5.00
N PHE A 325 1.19 1.30 -4.49
CA PHE A 325 0.21 2.36 -4.72
C PHE A 325 0.76 3.42 -5.68
N MET A 326 -0.15 4.01 -6.46
CA MET A 326 0.23 5.05 -7.43
C MET A 326 0.32 6.43 -6.77
N PHE A 327 -0.54 6.69 -5.79
CA PHE A 327 -0.74 8.03 -5.25
C PHE A 327 -0.77 8.06 -3.73
N VAL A 328 -0.29 9.18 -3.18
CA VAL A 328 -0.66 9.66 -1.85
C VAL A 328 -1.55 10.88 -2.03
N ALA A 329 -2.78 10.80 -1.56
CA ALA A 329 -3.77 11.86 -1.72
C ALA A 329 -3.97 12.68 -0.44
N ARG A 330 -4.24 13.97 -0.61
CA ARG A 330 -4.57 14.92 0.47
C ARG A 330 -5.61 15.91 0.00
N LEU A 331 -6.61 16.19 0.84
CA LEU A 331 -7.59 17.25 0.57
C LEU A 331 -7.21 18.53 1.33
N ILE A 332 -7.14 19.64 0.62
CA ILE A 332 -6.91 20.95 1.21
C ILE A 332 -8.19 21.45 1.87
N ARG A 333 -8.16 21.68 3.17
CA ARG A 333 -9.31 22.21 3.94
C ARG A 333 -9.32 23.75 3.96
N GLU A 334 -8.16 24.36 4.09
CA GLU A 334 -7.97 25.80 4.08
C GLU A 334 -6.97 26.18 2.98
N PRO A 335 -7.13 27.35 2.34
CA PRO A 335 -6.22 27.78 1.27
C PRO A 335 -4.76 27.69 1.73
N LEU A 336 -3.92 27.05 0.94
CA LEU A 336 -2.53 26.75 1.28
C LEU A 336 -1.58 27.12 0.15
N THR A 337 -0.48 27.78 0.48
CA THR A 337 0.59 28.06 -0.46
C THR A 337 1.80 27.17 -0.16
N LEU A 338 2.24 26.41 -1.16
CA LEU A 338 3.39 25.51 -1.09
C LEU A 338 4.37 25.88 -2.21
N GLY A 339 5.52 26.40 -1.85
CA GLY A 339 6.44 27.00 -2.81
C GLY A 339 5.78 28.16 -3.55
N GLU A 340 5.78 28.13 -4.86
CA GLU A 340 5.16 29.15 -5.73
C GLU A 340 3.68 28.85 -6.05
N HIS A 341 3.15 27.72 -5.58
CA HIS A 341 1.83 27.22 -5.92
C HIS A 341 0.79 27.52 -4.83
N HIS A 342 -0.31 28.13 -5.23
CA HIS A 342 -1.46 28.38 -4.37
C HIS A 342 -2.55 27.34 -4.62
N PHE A 343 -3.01 26.68 -3.54
CA PHE A 343 -4.03 25.66 -3.57
C PHE A 343 -5.27 26.12 -2.79
N PRO A 344 -6.37 26.41 -3.47
CA PRO A 344 -7.63 26.76 -2.81
C PRO A 344 -8.17 25.59 -1.97
N ALA A 345 -8.99 25.92 -0.98
CA ALA A 345 -9.73 24.92 -0.22
C ALA A 345 -10.59 24.03 -1.16
N GLY A 346 -10.76 22.75 -0.79
CA GLY A 346 -11.44 21.76 -1.62
C GLY A 346 -10.60 21.20 -2.77
N THR A 347 -9.31 21.54 -2.85
CA THR A 347 -8.40 20.93 -3.84
C THR A 347 -7.90 19.59 -3.34
N MET A 348 -8.01 18.54 -4.18
CA MET A 348 -7.39 17.24 -3.95
C MET A 348 -5.98 17.24 -4.54
N LEU A 349 -4.97 17.11 -3.71
CA LEU A 349 -3.57 16.97 -4.13
C LEU A 349 -3.21 15.49 -4.16
N MET A 350 -2.69 15.02 -5.30
CA MET A 350 -2.30 13.63 -5.51
C MET A 350 -0.81 13.57 -5.85
N VAL A 351 0.00 13.15 -4.90
CA VAL A 351 1.43 12.91 -5.12
C VAL A 351 1.59 11.64 -5.94
N VAL A 352 2.17 11.74 -7.14
CA VAL A 352 2.44 10.60 -8.02
C VAL A 352 3.77 9.97 -7.61
N MET A 353 3.71 8.94 -6.78
CA MET A 353 4.91 8.34 -6.18
C MET A 353 5.93 7.85 -7.21
N SER A 354 5.46 7.18 -8.26
CA SER A 354 6.36 6.68 -9.31
C SER A 354 7.06 7.80 -10.10
N ALA A 355 6.40 8.94 -10.30
CA ALA A 355 7.02 10.10 -10.94
C ALA A 355 8.06 10.78 -10.02
N VAL A 356 7.79 10.84 -8.70
CA VAL A 356 8.80 11.31 -7.71
C VAL A 356 10.04 10.41 -7.74
N HIS A 357 9.82 9.09 -7.74
CA HIS A 357 10.89 8.09 -7.64
C HIS A 357 11.70 7.91 -8.92
N ARG A 358 11.34 8.59 -10.02
CA ARG A 358 12.03 8.53 -11.32
C ARG A 358 12.64 9.86 -11.76
N GLN A 359 12.68 10.86 -10.88
CA GLN A 359 13.31 12.13 -11.21
C GLN A 359 14.82 11.97 -11.39
N PRO A 360 15.40 12.40 -12.55
CA PRO A 360 16.83 12.31 -12.78
C PRO A 360 17.67 13.12 -11.78
N GLU A 361 17.08 14.19 -11.21
CA GLU A 361 17.70 15.01 -10.18
C GLU A 361 17.88 14.29 -8.85
N LEU A 362 17.13 13.21 -8.63
CA LEU A 362 17.16 12.40 -7.40
C LEU A 362 17.84 11.05 -7.59
N TYR A 363 17.82 10.51 -8.82
CA TYR A 363 18.30 9.17 -9.13
C TYR A 363 19.04 9.14 -10.46
N ASP A 364 20.31 8.80 -10.45
CA ASP A 364 21.06 8.50 -11.66
C ASP A 364 20.47 7.27 -12.36
N ASP A 365 20.28 7.31 -13.68
CA ASP A 365 19.65 6.25 -14.46
C ASP A 365 18.37 5.72 -13.82
N PRO A 366 17.31 6.56 -13.70
CA PRO A 366 16.14 6.30 -12.85
C PRO A 366 15.30 5.09 -13.30
N GLU A 367 15.43 4.62 -14.54
CA GLU A 367 14.68 3.46 -15.05
C GLU A 367 15.37 2.12 -14.76
N SER A 368 16.65 2.13 -14.46
CA SER A 368 17.41 0.93 -14.16
C SER A 368 17.18 0.43 -12.73
N PHE A 369 17.10 -0.90 -12.59
CA PHE A 369 16.99 -1.56 -11.29
C PHE A 369 18.38 -1.73 -10.69
N GLN A 370 18.75 -0.92 -9.71
CA GLN A 370 20.06 -0.85 -9.08
C GLN A 370 19.94 -0.82 -7.55
N PRO A 371 19.85 -1.97 -6.88
CA PRO A 371 19.76 -2.03 -5.42
C PRO A 371 20.90 -1.31 -4.70
N GLU A 372 22.10 -1.27 -5.31
CA GLU A 372 23.31 -0.69 -4.77
C GLU A 372 23.17 0.79 -4.37
N ARG A 373 22.26 1.52 -5.01
CA ARG A 373 21.95 2.92 -4.65
C ARG A 373 21.44 3.08 -3.21
N PHE A 374 20.80 2.05 -2.65
CA PHE A 374 20.33 2.03 -1.28
C PHE A 374 21.37 1.54 -0.26
N LEU A 375 22.49 1.02 -0.71
CA LEU A 375 23.64 0.68 0.13
C LEU A 375 24.54 1.90 0.40
N GLN A 376 24.67 2.79 -0.58
CA GLN A 376 25.59 3.93 -0.52
C GLN A 376 24.98 5.17 0.09
N GLN A 377 23.79 5.55 -0.35
CA GLN A 377 23.05 6.71 0.17
C GLN A 377 21.56 6.40 0.21
N ARG A 378 20.94 6.65 1.36
CA ARG A 378 19.48 6.69 1.40
C ARG A 378 19.02 7.97 0.71
N PRO A 379 18.10 7.88 -0.28
CA PRO A 379 17.50 9.07 -0.89
C PRO A 379 16.93 9.99 0.18
N THR A 380 16.84 11.30 -0.12
CA THR A 380 16.15 12.24 0.77
C THR A 380 14.76 11.68 1.09
N PHE A 381 14.30 11.87 2.33
CA PHE A 381 13.05 11.28 2.83
C PHE A 381 11.85 11.51 1.88
N TYR A 382 11.78 12.68 1.24
CA TYR A 382 10.70 13.03 0.33
C TYR A 382 10.99 12.74 -1.15
N GLY A 383 12.18 12.27 -1.47
CA GLY A 383 12.52 11.67 -2.77
C GLY A 383 12.18 10.18 -2.85
N HIS A 384 11.97 9.51 -1.68
CA HIS A 384 11.57 8.11 -1.60
C HIS A 384 10.43 7.95 -0.60
N ILE A 385 9.19 7.95 -1.10
CA ILE A 385 7.96 8.01 -0.30
C ILE A 385 6.98 6.83 -0.55
N PRO A 386 7.45 5.58 -0.70
CA PRO A 386 6.57 4.46 -1.03
C PRO A 386 5.54 4.16 0.06
N PHE A 387 5.79 4.63 1.27
CA PHE A 387 4.91 4.51 2.44
C PHE A 387 4.22 5.81 2.81
N GLY A 388 4.20 6.81 1.92
CA GLY A 388 3.71 8.14 2.23
C GLY A 388 4.59 8.89 3.23
N GLY A 389 4.00 9.86 3.94
CA GLY A 389 4.75 10.70 4.89
C GLY A 389 3.85 11.41 5.89
N GLY A 390 4.50 12.10 6.85
CA GLY A 390 3.81 12.82 7.91
C GLY A 390 3.11 11.92 8.92
N GLU A 391 2.07 12.45 9.56
CA GLU A 391 1.29 11.75 10.59
C GLU A 391 0.62 10.46 10.05
N HIS A 392 0.19 10.47 8.79
CA HIS A 392 -0.45 9.34 8.10
C HIS A 392 0.52 8.46 7.31
N ARG A 393 1.81 8.46 7.63
CA ARG A 393 2.76 7.48 7.08
C ARG A 393 2.30 6.06 7.40
N CYS A 394 2.47 5.13 6.48
CA CYS A 394 2.08 3.73 6.65
C CYS A 394 2.47 3.17 8.03
N LEU A 395 1.52 2.55 8.71
CA LEU A 395 1.73 1.95 10.03
C LEU A 395 2.61 0.70 9.95
N GLY A 396 2.44 -0.08 8.87
CA GLY A 396 3.10 -1.37 8.63
C GLY A 396 4.38 -1.27 7.80
N ASP A 397 4.99 -0.09 7.61
CA ASP A 397 6.18 0.09 6.76
C ASP A 397 7.32 -0.88 7.11
N ARG A 398 7.57 -1.08 8.41
CA ARG A 398 8.63 -1.97 8.90
C ARG A 398 8.26 -3.44 8.77
N VAL A 399 7.00 -3.80 9.03
CA VAL A 399 6.50 -5.18 8.84
C VAL A 399 6.64 -5.58 7.37
N ALA A 400 6.19 -4.73 6.44
CA ALA A 400 6.22 -5.03 5.01
C ALA A 400 7.67 -5.23 4.50
N ILE A 401 8.61 -4.35 4.88
CA ILE A 401 10.01 -4.51 4.52
C ILE A 401 10.55 -5.82 5.12
N PHE A 402 10.33 -6.04 6.42
CA PHE A 402 10.81 -7.25 7.11
C PHE A 402 10.26 -8.53 6.48
N GLU A 403 8.95 -8.60 6.25
CA GLU A 403 8.29 -9.73 5.60
C GLU A 403 8.91 -10.04 4.24
N VAL A 404 9.01 -9.03 3.38
CA VAL A 404 9.51 -9.24 2.01
C VAL A 404 10.99 -9.59 1.99
N THR A 405 11.82 -8.92 2.81
CA THR A 405 13.24 -9.22 2.92
C THR A 405 13.49 -10.66 3.33
N HIS A 406 12.80 -11.15 4.38
CA HIS A 406 12.98 -12.53 4.85
C HIS A 406 12.33 -13.56 3.92
N THR A 407 11.26 -13.20 3.23
CA THR A 407 10.70 -14.02 2.15
C THR A 407 11.72 -14.21 1.02
N LEU A 408 12.32 -13.13 0.53
CA LEU A 408 13.36 -13.19 -0.51
C LEU A 408 14.57 -14.03 -0.05
N ALA A 409 15.04 -13.81 1.18
CA ALA A 409 16.14 -14.58 1.76
C ALA A 409 15.87 -16.10 1.72
N THR A 410 14.65 -16.49 2.10
CA THR A 410 14.27 -17.92 2.15
C THR A 410 14.07 -18.51 0.77
N VAL A 411 13.41 -17.78 -0.14
CA VAL A 411 13.21 -18.21 -1.54
C VAL A 411 14.55 -18.43 -2.23
N LEU A 412 15.47 -17.45 -2.16
CA LEU A 412 16.77 -17.51 -2.86
C LEU A 412 17.77 -18.49 -2.21
N ARG A 413 17.59 -18.80 -0.93
CA ARG A 413 18.34 -19.87 -0.28
C ARG A 413 17.93 -21.24 -0.80
N SER A 414 16.65 -21.44 -1.06
CA SER A 414 16.06 -22.73 -1.42
C SER A 414 16.04 -23.00 -2.91
N LEU A 415 16.00 -21.96 -3.75
CA LEU A 415 15.73 -22.06 -5.17
C LEU A 415 16.68 -21.20 -6.03
N ASP A 416 16.97 -21.72 -7.22
CA ASP A 416 17.44 -20.96 -8.38
C ASP A 416 16.22 -20.55 -9.21
N LEU A 417 16.10 -19.27 -9.54
CA LEU A 417 14.95 -18.71 -10.24
C LEU A 417 15.33 -18.18 -11.63
N GLU A 418 14.45 -18.43 -12.60
CA GLU A 418 14.59 -17.94 -13.97
C GLU A 418 13.26 -17.30 -14.43
N ALA A 419 13.34 -16.23 -15.24
CA ALA A 419 12.17 -15.65 -15.88
C ALA A 419 11.56 -16.62 -16.90
N VAL A 420 10.24 -16.75 -16.96
CA VAL A 420 9.55 -17.54 -17.99
C VAL A 420 9.53 -16.81 -19.34
N ASP A 421 9.30 -15.50 -19.32
CA ASP A 421 9.28 -14.63 -20.50
C ASP A 421 10.41 -13.60 -20.37
N PRO A 422 11.21 -13.36 -21.42
CA PRO A 422 12.29 -12.37 -21.40
C PRO A 422 11.78 -10.92 -21.33
N ARG A 423 10.53 -10.66 -21.68
CA ARG A 423 9.95 -9.32 -21.66
C ARG A 423 9.58 -8.88 -20.24
N ASP A 424 9.74 -7.60 -19.96
CA ASP A 424 9.29 -6.98 -18.71
C ASP A 424 7.80 -7.22 -18.48
N GLU A 425 7.45 -7.59 -17.26
CA GLU A 425 6.07 -7.82 -16.89
C GLU A 425 5.36 -6.46 -16.69
N ARG A 426 4.18 -6.34 -17.30
CA ARG A 426 3.35 -5.13 -17.15
C ARG A 426 2.64 -5.13 -15.83
N ALA A 427 2.54 -3.96 -15.21
CA ALA A 427 1.71 -3.80 -14.05
C ALA A 427 0.21 -3.87 -14.41
N ARG A 428 -0.56 -4.56 -13.59
CA ARG A 428 -2.02 -4.52 -13.57
C ARG A 428 -2.49 -3.86 -12.27
N LEU A 429 -3.47 -2.99 -12.37
CA LEU A 429 -4.10 -2.41 -11.19
C LEU A 429 -5.22 -3.34 -10.73
N GLU A 430 -5.08 -3.86 -9.53
CA GLU A 430 -6.11 -4.67 -8.87
C GLU A 430 -6.37 -4.09 -7.49
N SER A 431 -7.61 -3.71 -7.21
CA SER A 431 -8.01 -3.18 -5.89
C SER A 431 -7.25 -1.92 -5.43
N GLY A 432 -6.73 -1.14 -6.37
CA GLY A 432 -5.88 0.01 -6.06
C GLY A 432 -4.41 -0.34 -5.87
N VAL A 433 -4.05 -1.63 -5.86
CA VAL A 433 -2.67 -2.13 -5.77
C VAL A 433 -2.15 -2.49 -7.15
N ARG A 434 -0.90 -2.15 -7.42
CA ARG A 434 -0.20 -2.48 -8.66
C ARG A 434 0.52 -3.80 -8.52
N ILE A 435 -0.01 -4.81 -9.19
CA ILE A 435 0.52 -6.17 -9.16
C ILE A 435 1.17 -6.53 -10.50
N PRO A 436 2.07 -7.53 -10.55
CA PRO A 436 2.52 -8.13 -11.81
C PRO A 436 1.35 -8.71 -12.59
N GLY A 437 1.21 -8.34 -13.87
CA GLY A 437 0.03 -8.67 -14.67
C GLY A 437 -0.18 -10.17 -14.93
N ASN A 438 0.93 -10.94 -15.01
CA ASN A 438 0.93 -12.39 -15.10
C ASN A 438 1.28 -13.08 -13.78
N GLY A 439 1.32 -12.32 -12.66
CA GLY A 439 1.60 -12.83 -11.33
C GLY A 439 3.08 -13.08 -11.03
N ALA A 440 4.02 -12.43 -11.73
CA ALA A 440 5.46 -12.69 -11.64
C ALA A 440 5.80 -14.15 -11.95
N LEU A 441 5.58 -14.59 -13.20
CA LEU A 441 5.85 -15.96 -13.62
C LEU A 441 7.35 -16.29 -13.62
N VAL A 442 7.73 -17.31 -12.85
CA VAL A 442 9.11 -17.81 -12.76
C VAL A 442 9.18 -19.32 -12.97
N ARG A 443 10.33 -19.82 -13.42
CA ARG A 443 10.75 -21.21 -13.28
C ARG A 443 11.64 -21.33 -12.08
N ALA A 444 11.46 -22.41 -11.32
CA ALA A 444 12.23 -22.69 -10.13
C ALA A 444 12.95 -24.02 -10.26
N LYS A 445 14.20 -24.04 -9.82
CA LYS A 445 15.02 -25.25 -9.64
C LYS A 445 15.51 -25.29 -8.21
N ARG A 446 15.78 -26.46 -7.67
CA ARG A 446 16.44 -26.55 -6.36
C ARG A 446 17.80 -25.87 -6.43
N ALA A 447 18.13 -25.15 -5.38
CA ALA A 447 19.46 -24.59 -5.21
C ALA A 447 20.48 -25.74 -5.22
N GLY A 448 21.56 -25.54 -6.01
CA GLY A 448 22.67 -26.50 -6.12
C GLY A 448 23.59 -26.46 -4.89
#